data_f453f0f18db271118592b706ec9edc32
#
_entry.id   f453f0f18db271118592b706ec9edc32
#
_cell.length_a   1.000
_cell.length_b   1.000
_cell.length_c   1.000
_cell.angle_alpha   90.00
_cell.angle_beta   90.00
_cell.angle_gamma   90.00
#
_symmetry.space_group_name_H-M   'P 1'
#
loop_
_entity.id
_entity.type
_entity.pdbx_description
1 polymer ?
#
loop_
_entity_poly.entity_id
_entity_poly.type
_entity_poly.pdbx_seq_one_letter_code
_entity_poly.pdbx_strand_id
1 'polypeptide(L)'
;MANEYIPFLSKIKEIVKHTETEYTFRMTYVGDVKPGQFFEVSVPKYGEAPISVSGIGEDYVDLTIRKVGKVTGEIFELNEGSSFFMRGPYGNGFEKENYQGKELIVVAGGTGVSPVRGVISYFGEHQNEVKKLHTILGFKTPLDILFREDLKKWEQQMDLILTVDSSDDDAYRTGLVTKYIPELEPDNIHETAAIVVGPPIMMKFAVAELLKLGMKEEQIWISQERKMCCGLGKCGHCRMNDTYICLDGPVFCYSEGKKLFD
;
A
#
# COMPACT_ATOMS: atom_id res chain seq x y z
N MET A 1 4.48 27.75 -11.53
CA MET A 1 4.09 26.46 -10.93
C MET A 1 3.53 25.59 -12.04
N ALA A 2 3.97 24.35 -12.17
CA ALA A 2 3.41 23.39 -13.12
C ALA A 2 1.92 23.19 -12.81
N ASN A 3 1.10 22.99 -13.84
CA ASN A 3 -0.33 22.72 -13.63
C ASN A 3 -0.51 21.24 -13.25
N GLU A 4 -0.78 20.98 -11.99
CA GLU A 4 -0.96 19.63 -11.41
C GLU A 4 -2.13 18.83 -12.02
N TYR A 5 -2.99 19.47 -12.81
CA TYR A 5 -4.07 18.81 -13.55
C TYR A 5 -3.65 18.25 -14.91
N ILE A 6 -2.50 18.64 -15.43
CA ILE A 6 -2.08 18.19 -16.75
C ILE A 6 -1.54 16.77 -16.66
N PRO A 7 -2.19 15.77 -17.28
CA PRO A 7 -1.66 14.43 -17.34
C PRO A 7 -0.46 14.38 -18.29
N PHE A 8 0.49 13.54 -17.98
CA PHE A 8 1.62 13.21 -18.84
C PHE A 8 1.50 11.77 -19.34
N LEU A 9 2.02 11.51 -20.52
CA LEU A 9 2.05 10.17 -21.09
C LEU A 9 3.24 9.41 -20.50
N SER A 10 2.97 8.24 -19.90
CA SER A 10 4.01 7.38 -19.35
C SER A 10 4.02 6.03 -20.05
N LYS A 11 5.22 5.52 -20.33
CA LYS A 11 5.43 4.26 -21.05
C LYS A 11 5.57 3.10 -20.06
N ILE A 12 4.93 1.98 -20.40
CA ILE A 12 5.09 0.71 -19.69
C ILE A 12 6.46 0.12 -20.05
N LYS A 13 7.34 0.01 -19.06
CA LYS A 13 8.67 -0.61 -19.19
C LYS A 13 8.60 -2.13 -19.03
N GLU A 14 7.78 -2.58 -18.08
CA GLU A 14 7.67 -3.99 -17.70
C GLU A 14 6.27 -4.28 -17.13
N ILE A 15 5.78 -5.47 -17.31
CA ILE A 15 4.52 -5.98 -16.73
C ILE A 15 4.81 -7.25 -15.93
N VAL A 16 4.64 -7.18 -14.60
CA VAL A 16 4.75 -8.34 -13.72
C VAL A 16 3.34 -8.84 -13.35
N LYS A 17 3.02 -10.04 -13.78
CA LYS A 17 1.74 -10.69 -13.47
C LYS A 17 1.85 -11.44 -12.14
N HIS A 18 1.01 -11.08 -11.19
CA HIS A 18 0.96 -11.74 -9.88
C HIS A 18 -0.12 -12.81 -9.81
N THR A 19 -1.32 -12.46 -10.28
CA THR A 19 -2.52 -13.30 -10.33
C THR A 19 -3.21 -13.13 -11.70
N GLU A 20 -4.39 -13.67 -11.87
CA GLU A 20 -5.20 -13.41 -13.07
C GLU A 20 -5.73 -11.97 -13.14
N THR A 21 -5.84 -11.31 -11.98
CA THR A 21 -6.48 -10.00 -11.87
C THR A 21 -5.59 -8.90 -11.27
N GLU A 22 -4.39 -9.20 -10.80
CA GLU A 22 -3.45 -8.23 -10.25
C GLU A 22 -2.11 -8.26 -10.98
N TYR A 23 -1.78 -7.15 -11.66
CA TYR A 23 -0.50 -6.94 -12.35
C TYR A 23 0.19 -5.70 -11.81
N THR A 24 1.52 -5.74 -11.76
CA THR A 24 2.34 -4.54 -11.59
C THR A 24 2.80 -4.03 -12.94
N PHE A 25 2.49 -2.77 -13.21
CA PHE A 25 2.97 -2.04 -14.38
C PHE A 25 4.11 -1.13 -13.93
N ARG A 26 5.30 -1.38 -14.44
CA ARG A 26 6.45 -0.49 -14.26
C ARG A 26 6.39 0.63 -15.28
N MET A 27 6.15 1.83 -14.79
CA MET A 27 5.93 3.02 -15.60
C MET A 27 7.16 3.91 -15.61
N THR A 28 7.54 4.43 -16.77
CA THR A 28 8.60 5.43 -16.87
C THR A 28 8.21 6.68 -16.08
N TYR A 29 9.01 7.04 -15.08
CA TYR A 29 8.79 8.24 -14.27
C TYR A 29 10.10 8.74 -13.68
N VAL A 30 10.32 10.05 -13.75
CA VAL A 30 11.43 10.74 -13.10
C VAL A 30 10.86 11.89 -12.29
N GLY A 31 11.03 11.85 -10.99
CA GLY A 31 10.53 12.84 -10.05
C GLY A 31 10.45 12.29 -8.63
N ASP A 32 10.27 13.17 -7.67
CA ASP A 32 10.13 12.79 -6.28
C ASP A 32 8.78 12.10 -6.05
N VAL A 33 8.83 10.95 -5.40
CA VAL A 33 7.65 10.18 -5.01
C VAL A 33 7.93 9.42 -3.72
N LYS A 34 6.91 9.26 -2.87
CA LYS A 34 7.01 8.54 -1.61
C LYS A 34 6.11 7.28 -1.64
N PRO A 35 6.47 6.22 -0.92
CA PRO A 35 5.56 5.09 -0.69
C PRO A 35 4.24 5.57 -0.11
N GLY A 36 3.12 5.00 -0.56
CA GLY A 36 1.79 5.41 -0.12
C GLY A 36 1.18 6.59 -0.87
N GLN A 37 1.95 7.36 -1.65
CA GLN A 37 1.38 8.28 -2.64
C GLN A 37 0.73 7.51 -3.79
N PHE A 38 -0.06 8.21 -4.60
CA PHE A 38 -0.79 7.61 -5.72
C PHE A 38 -0.72 8.48 -6.98
N PHE A 39 -0.97 7.86 -8.11
CA PHE A 39 -1.23 8.53 -9.38
C PHE A 39 -2.69 8.31 -9.81
N GLU A 40 -3.31 9.32 -10.39
CA GLU A 40 -4.50 9.12 -11.20
C GLU A 40 -4.04 8.62 -12.58
N VAL A 41 -4.37 7.39 -12.89
CA VAL A 41 -4.07 6.79 -14.19
C VAL A 41 -5.28 6.90 -15.10
N SER A 42 -5.09 7.21 -16.38
CA SER A 42 -6.19 7.37 -17.30
C SER A 42 -5.93 6.79 -18.68
N VAL A 43 -7.02 6.23 -19.24
CA VAL A 43 -7.09 5.79 -20.61
C VAL A 43 -8.17 6.64 -21.31
N PRO A 44 -7.86 7.33 -22.43
CA PRO A 44 -8.81 8.17 -23.13
C PRO A 44 -10.12 7.44 -23.43
N LYS A 45 -11.26 8.11 -23.19
CA LYS A 45 -12.65 7.59 -23.30
C LYS A 45 -13.12 6.68 -22.15
N TYR A 46 -12.23 6.13 -21.32
CA TYR A 46 -12.61 5.19 -20.26
C TYR A 46 -12.61 5.82 -18.87
N GLY A 47 -11.89 6.92 -18.67
CA GLY A 47 -11.84 7.68 -17.43
C GLY A 47 -10.51 7.56 -16.68
N GLU A 48 -10.55 7.82 -15.37
CA GLU A 48 -9.40 7.82 -14.49
C GLU A 48 -9.62 6.90 -13.27
N ALA A 49 -8.53 6.43 -12.68
CA ALA A 49 -8.53 5.66 -11.44
C ALA A 49 -7.29 5.99 -10.60
N PRO A 50 -7.42 6.18 -9.27
CA PRO A 50 -6.30 6.34 -8.38
C PRO A 50 -5.61 4.99 -8.15
N ILE A 51 -4.29 4.96 -8.34
CA ILE A 51 -3.46 3.78 -8.12
C ILE A 51 -2.29 4.14 -7.23
N SER A 52 -2.17 3.47 -6.10
CA SER A 52 -1.06 3.65 -5.17
C SER A 52 0.25 3.19 -5.78
N VAL A 53 1.32 3.92 -5.45
CA VAL A 53 2.68 3.54 -5.81
C VAL A 53 3.07 2.31 -5.00
N SER A 54 3.49 1.26 -5.70
CA SER A 54 3.94 -0.01 -5.10
C SER A 54 5.44 -0.23 -5.18
N GLY A 55 6.16 0.61 -5.92
CA GLY A 55 7.62 0.57 -6.02
C GLY A 55 8.15 1.84 -6.64
N ILE A 56 9.40 2.18 -6.29
CA ILE A 56 10.07 3.40 -6.72
C ILE A 56 11.46 3.03 -7.15
N GLY A 57 11.85 3.47 -8.34
CA GLY A 57 13.21 3.35 -8.86
C GLY A 57 13.72 4.68 -9.36
N GLU A 58 14.94 4.70 -9.90
CA GLU A 58 15.59 5.91 -10.35
C GLU A 58 14.83 6.58 -11.53
N ASP A 59 14.29 5.78 -12.46
CA ASP A 59 13.61 6.24 -13.67
C ASP A 59 12.23 5.58 -13.88
N TYR A 60 11.64 5.04 -12.80
CA TYR A 60 10.33 4.39 -12.85
C TYR A 60 9.57 4.44 -11.53
N VAL A 61 8.27 4.22 -11.63
CA VAL A 61 7.39 3.83 -10.53
C VAL A 61 6.65 2.54 -10.89
N ASP A 62 6.46 1.67 -9.92
CA ASP A 62 5.61 0.49 -10.04
C ASP A 62 4.20 0.83 -9.57
N LEU A 63 3.21 0.50 -10.38
CA LEU A 63 1.79 0.63 -10.10
C LEU A 63 1.15 -0.76 -10.14
N THR A 64 0.73 -1.27 -8.97
CA THR A 64 0.05 -2.56 -8.90
C THR A 64 -1.44 -2.34 -9.03
N ILE A 65 -2.00 -2.82 -10.12
CA ILE A 65 -3.37 -2.57 -10.55
C ILE A 65 -4.17 -3.86 -10.47
N ARG A 66 -5.38 -3.77 -9.87
CA ARG A 66 -6.37 -4.83 -9.92
C ARG A 66 -7.40 -4.56 -11.01
N LYS A 67 -7.68 -5.57 -11.84
CA LYS A 67 -8.71 -5.52 -12.90
C LYS A 67 -10.11 -5.56 -12.29
N VAL A 68 -10.71 -4.39 -12.04
CA VAL A 68 -12.04 -4.29 -11.38
C VAL A 68 -13.04 -3.39 -12.10
N GLY A 69 -12.61 -2.60 -13.10
CA GLY A 69 -13.47 -1.63 -13.77
C GLY A 69 -13.04 -1.35 -15.20
N LYS A 70 -13.70 -0.38 -15.84
CA LYS A 70 -13.43 -0.05 -17.24
C LYS A 70 -12.00 0.42 -17.47
N VAL A 71 -11.51 1.39 -16.68
CA VAL A 71 -10.15 1.92 -16.83
C VAL A 71 -9.10 0.85 -16.62
N THR A 72 -9.20 0.09 -15.52
CA THR A 72 -8.25 -0.98 -15.21
C THR A 72 -8.37 -2.14 -16.21
N GLY A 73 -9.58 -2.42 -16.73
CA GLY A 73 -9.79 -3.39 -17.79
C GLY A 73 -9.01 -3.04 -19.06
N GLU A 74 -9.07 -1.79 -19.51
CA GLU A 74 -8.35 -1.31 -20.69
C GLU A 74 -6.83 -1.30 -20.50
N ILE A 75 -6.36 -0.95 -19.28
CA ILE A 75 -4.92 -1.01 -18.98
C ILE A 75 -4.40 -2.46 -19.11
N PHE A 76 -5.20 -3.45 -18.74
CA PHE A 76 -4.83 -4.87 -18.83
C PHE A 76 -4.73 -5.40 -20.27
N GLU A 77 -5.30 -4.69 -21.25
CA GLU A 77 -5.16 -5.01 -22.68
C GLU A 77 -3.87 -4.42 -23.29
N LEU A 78 -3.13 -3.60 -22.53
CA LEU A 78 -1.88 -2.99 -22.98
C LEU A 78 -0.70 -3.94 -22.81
N ASN A 79 0.32 -3.74 -23.62
CA ASN A 79 1.58 -4.49 -23.57
C ASN A 79 2.74 -3.61 -23.18
N GLU A 80 3.86 -4.21 -22.83
CA GLU A 80 5.13 -3.51 -22.66
C GLU A 80 5.44 -2.65 -23.89
N GLY A 81 5.91 -1.45 -23.67
CA GLY A 81 6.13 -0.44 -24.71
C GLY A 81 4.91 0.42 -25.03
N SER A 82 3.70 0.00 -24.66
CA SER A 82 2.51 0.85 -24.72
C SER A 82 2.57 1.97 -23.66
N SER A 83 1.63 2.90 -23.71
CA SER A 83 1.59 4.03 -22.77
C SER A 83 0.16 4.33 -22.33
N PHE A 84 0.01 4.87 -21.13
CA PHE A 84 -1.22 5.49 -20.66
C PHE A 84 -0.90 6.80 -19.93
N PHE A 85 -1.92 7.60 -19.69
CA PHE A 85 -1.73 8.89 -19.04
C PHE A 85 -1.70 8.74 -17.52
N MET A 86 -0.84 9.54 -16.88
CA MET A 86 -0.71 9.64 -15.45
C MET A 86 -0.70 11.11 -15.04
N ARG A 87 -1.21 11.42 -13.86
CA ARG A 87 -1.03 12.71 -13.20
C ARG A 87 -0.84 12.51 -11.71
N GLY A 88 -0.03 13.32 -11.09
CA GLY A 88 0.46 13.16 -9.71
C GLY A 88 2.00 13.26 -9.66
N PRO A 89 2.66 12.78 -8.59
CA PRO A 89 2.07 12.03 -7.48
C PRO A 89 1.19 12.90 -6.57
N TYR A 90 0.18 12.30 -5.96
CA TYR A 90 -0.74 12.96 -5.05
C TYR A 90 -0.71 12.30 -3.67
N GLY A 91 -1.22 13.02 -2.68
CA GLY A 91 -1.26 12.55 -1.29
C GLY A 91 0.06 12.71 -0.55
N ASN A 92 0.04 12.43 0.76
CA ASN A 92 1.17 12.65 1.67
C ASN A 92 2.18 11.49 1.73
N GLY A 93 1.75 10.24 1.56
CA GLY A 93 2.61 9.05 1.65
C GLY A 93 3.04 8.69 3.07
N PHE A 94 3.85 7.62 3.17
CA PHE A 94 4.46 7.17 4.42
C PHE A 94 5.79 7.91 4.64
N GLU A 95 5.86 8.70 5.70
CA GLU A 95 7.07 9.42 6.10
C GLU A 95 7.96 8.50 6.93
N LYS A 96 9.14 8.15 6.43
CA LYS A 96 10.07 7.21 7.07
C LYS A 96 10.50 7.66 8.46
N GLU A 97 10.56 8.97 8.70
CA GLU A 97 10.93 9.60 9.97
C GLU A 97 9.98 9.20 11.12
N ASN A 98 8.75 8.82 10.80
CA ASN A 98 7.79 8.32 11.79
C ASN A 98 8.18 6.95 12.35
N TYR A 99 9.02 6.19 11.65
CA TYR A 99 9.35 4.79 11.93
C TYR A 99 10.82 4.60 12.34
N GLN A 100 11.72 5.49 11.91
CA GLN A 100 13.16 5.41 12.20
C GLN A 100 13.45 5.34 13.71
N GLY A 101 14.39 4.48 14.08
CA GLY A 101 14.81 4.25 15.47
C GLY A 101 13.81 3.49 16.34
N LYS A 102 12.71 3.01 15.76
CA LYS A 102 11.65 2.24 16.44
C LYS A 102 11.63 0.80 15.95
N GLU A 103 10.93 -0.07 16.65
CA GLU A 103 10.42 -1.28 16.02
C GLU A 103 9.26 -0.92 15.11
N LEU A 104 9.18 -1.59 13.96
CA LEU A 104 8.11 -1.35 12.99
C LEU A 104 7.31 -2.64 12.77
N ILE A 105 6.01 -2.55 12.97
CA ILE A 105 5.05 -3.60 12.64
C ILE A 105 4.30 -3.17 11.37
N VAL A 106 4.30 -4.00 10.33
CA VAL A 106 3.50 -3.79 9.12
C VAL A 106 2.47 -4.91 9.00
N VAL A 107 1.19 -4.56 9.00
CA VAL A 107 0.08 -5.51 8.79
C VAL A 107 -0.65 -5.12 7.51
N ALA A 108 -0.60 -5.97 6.49
CA ALA A 108 -1.28 -5.67 5.24
C ALA A 108 -2.06 -6.86 4.68
N GLY A 109 -3.15 -6.58 3.95
CA GLY A 109 -4.01 -7.61 3.38
C GLY A 109 -4.40 -7.38 1.93
N GLY A 110 -4.28 -8.42 1.10
CA GLY A 110 -4.61 -8.38 -0.32
C GLY A 110 -3.83 -7.31 -1.07
N THR A 111 -4.52 -6.47 -1.85
CA THR A 111 -3.92 -5.35 -2.58
C THR A 111 -3.37 -4.25 -1.68
N GLY A 112 -3.73 -4.22 -0.39
CA GLY A 112 -3.15 -3.29 0.60
C GLY A 112 -1.65 -3.49 0.84
N VAL A 113 -1.07 -4.61 0.38
CA VAL A 113 0.38 -4.81 0.37
C VAL A 113 1.07 -3.83 -0.59
N SER A 114 0.40 -3.43 -1.68
CA SER A 114 0.97 -2.56 -2.72
C SER A 114 1.48 -1.20 -2.17
N PRO A 115 0.69 -0.38 -1.47
CA PRO A 115 1.15 0.91 -0.97
C PRO A 115 2.23 0.81 0.11
N VAL A 116 2.34 -0.32 0.83
CA VAL A 116 3.36 -0.52 1.88
C VAL A 116 4.60 -1.28 1.37
N ARG A 117 4.56 -1.85 0.17
CA ARG A 117 5.68 -2.59 -0.42
C ARG A 117 6.99 -1.79 -0.40
N GLY A 118 6.92 -0.50 -0.78
CA GLY A 118 8.08 0.40 -0.77
C GLY A 118 8.65 0.63 0.64
N VAL A 119 7.79 0.72 1.66
CA VAL A 119 8.20 0.84 3.07
C VAL A 119 8.89 -0.43 3.55
N ILE A 120 8.28 -1.60 3.29
CA ILE A 120 8.82 -2.91 3.68
C ILE A 120 10.20 -3.13 3.04
N SER A 121 10.31 -2.89 1.73
CA SER A 121 11.58 -3.06 1.01
C SER A 121 12.65 -2.09 1.52
N TYR A 122 12.30 -0.81 1.74
CA TYR A 122 13.23 0.17 2.25
C TYR A 122 13.84 -0.23 3.59
N PHE A 123 13.02 -0.55 4.59
CA PHE A 123 13.53 -0.93 5.91
C PHE A 123 14.13 -2.34 5.95
N GLY A 124 13.72 -3.23 5.05
CA GLY A 124 14.39 -4.52 4.84
C GLY A 124 15.83 -4.37 4.36
N GLU A 125 16.09 -3.39 3.47
CA GLU A 125 17.42 -3.06 2.96
C GLU A 125 18.23 -2.16 3.91
N HIS A 126 17.55 -1.34 4.74
CA HIS A 126 18.15 -0.38 5.67
C HIS A 126 17.84 -0.78 7.13
N GLN A 127 18.17 -2.02 7.49
CA GLN A 127 17.86 -2.60 8.82
C GLN A 127 18.44 -1.80 10.01
N ASN A 128 19.48 -1.01 9.78
CA ASN A 128 20.07 -0.13 10.80
C ASN A 128 19.21 1.10 11.10
N GLU A 129 18.20 1.39 10.29
CA GLU A 129 17.29 2.54 10.51
C GLU A 129 16.07 2.18 11.37
N VAL A 130 15.78 0.90 11.59
CA VAL A 130 14.74 0.42 12.52
C VAL A 130 15.36 -0.57 13.49
N LYS A 131 14.81 -0.70 14.69
CA LYS A 131 15.30 -1.68 15.69
C LYS A 131 14.97 -3.11 15.26
N LYS A 132 13.75 -3.31 14.75
CA LYS A 132 13.25 -4.58 14.24
C LYS A 132 12.09 -4.32 13.28
N LEU A 133 11.94 -5.16 12.26
CA LEU A 133 10.81 -5.11 11.32
C LEU A 133 10.01 -6.40 11.41
N HIS A 134 8.76 -6.28 11.82
CA HIS A 134 7.78 -7.37 11.84
C HIS A 134 6.74 -7.13 10.74
N THR A 135 6.50 -8.11 9.92
CA THR A 135 5.56 -7.98 8.80
C THR A 135 4.56 -9.13 8.79
N ILE A 136 3.28 -8.81 8.77
CA ILE A 136 2.19 -9.78 8.63
C ILE A 136 1.45 -9.47 7.34
N LEU A 137 1.49 -10.38 6.37
CA LEU A 137 0.82 -10.24 5.08
C LEU A 137 -0.22 -11.33 4.92
N GLY A 138 -1.46 -10.93 4.61
CA GLY A 138 -2.58 -11.84 4.43
C GLY A 138 -3.18 -11.79 3.04
N PHE A 139 -3.53 -12.96 2.51
CA PHE A 139 -4.21 -13.12 1.23
C PHE A 139 -5.38 -14.11 1.37
N LYS A 140 -6.27 -14.18 0.40
CA LYS A 140 -7.41 -15.11 0.47
C LYS A 140 -6.98 -16.57 0.33
N THR A 141 -6.19 -16.85 -0.69
CA THR A 141 -5.67 -18.17 -1.01
C THR A 141 -4.22 -18.08 -1.48
N PRO A 142 -3.48 -19.18 -1.59
CA PRO A 142 -2.14 -19.17 -2.18
C PRO A 142 -2.08 -18.58 -3.59
N LEU A 143 -3.15 -18.64 -4.36
CA LEU A 143 -3.22 -18.09 -5.73
C LEU A 143 -3.32 -16.56 -5.75
N ASP A 144 -3.77 -15.96 -4.65
CA ASP A 144 -3.92 -14.50 -4.52
C ASP A 144 -2.64 -13.81 -4.00
N ILE A 145 -1.58 -14.56 -3.71
CA ILE A 145 -0.33 -14.02 -3.17
C ILE A 145 0.37 -13.16 -4.21
N LEU A 146 0.56 -11.89 -3.86
CA LEU A 146 1.30 -10.90 -4.65
C LEU A 146 2.80 -10.90 -4.28
N PHE A 147 3.64 -10.34 -5.14
CA PHE A 147 5.06 -10.03 -4.89
C PHE A 147 5.90 -11.22 -4.43
N ARG A 148 5.71 -12.40 -5.02
CA ARG A 148 6.39 -13.65 -4.60
C ARG A 148 7.90 -13.55 -4.56
N GLU A 149 8.51 -12.79 -5.48
CA GLU A 149 9.97 -12.61 -5.48
C GLU A 149 10.44 -11.67 -4.35
N ASP A 150 9.64 -10.66 -4.00
CA ASP A 150 9.94 -9.81 -2.86
C ASP A 150 9.76 -10.57 -1.54
N LEU A 151 8.73 -11.41 -1.43
CA LEU A 151 8.51 -12.26 -0.24
C LEU A 151 9.73 -13.13 0.07
N LYS A 152 10.34 -13.76 -0.94
CA LYS A 152 11.56 -14.58 -0.76
C LYS A 152 12.74 -13.77 -0.22
N LYS A 153 12.85 -12.48 -0.60
CA LYS A 153 13.87 -11.58 -0.07
C LYS A 153 13.53 -11.14 1.35
N TRP A 154 12.29 -10.79 1.60
CA TRP A 154 11.82 -10.29 2.89
C TRP A 154 11.92 -11.37 3.99
N GLU A 155 11.67 -12.65 3.67
CA GLU A 155 11.87 -13.77 4.59
C GLU A 155 13.31 -13.85 5.14
N GLN A 156 14.29 -13.32 4.42
CA GLN A 156 15.71 -13.30 4.84
C GLN A 156 16.10 -12.01 5.57
N GLN A 157 15.26 -10.99 5.52
CA GLN A 157 15.57 -9.63 5.99
C GLN A 157 14.81 -9.24 7.25
N MET A 158 13.67 -9.88 7.54
CA MET A 158 12.78 -9.47 8.62
C MET A 158 11.94 -10.65 9.15
N ASP A 159 11.28 -10.44 10.27
CA ASP A 159 10.26 -11.39 10.76
C ASP A 159 9.00 -11.28 9.90
N LEU A 160 8.84 -12.22 8.96
CA LEU A 160 7.71 -12.25 8.04
C LEU A 160 6.73 -13.37 8.39
N ILE A 161 5.48 -13.00 8.61
CA ILE A 161 4.35 -13.93 8.69
C ILE A 161 3.51 -13.77 7.43
N LEU A 162 3.54 -14.79 6.56
CA LEU A 162 2.65 -14.89 5.42
C LEU A 162 1.48 -15.82 5.78
N THR A 163 0.25 -15.33 5.64
CA THR A 163 -0.95 -16.11 5.93
C THR A 163 -1.96 -16.03 4.78
N VAL A 164 -2.76 -17.08 4.65
CA VAL A 164 -3.92 -17.12 3.75
C VAL A 164 -5.18 -17.45 4.52
N ASP A 165 -6.34 -16.95 4.07
CA ASP A 165 -7.61 -17.24 4.76
C ASP A 165 -7.93 -18.73 4.73
N SER A 166 -7.60 -19.40 3.61
CA SER A 166 -7.77 -20.86 3.44
C SER A 166 -6.74 -21.45 2.50
N SER A 167 -6.28 -22.66 2.81
CA SER A 167 -5.41 -23.49 1.97
C SER A 167 -5.61 -24.96 2.31
N ASP A 168 -5.55 -25.81 1.30
CA ASP A 168 -5.42 -27.27 1.45
C ASP A 168 -3.95 -27.72 1.56
N ASP A 169 -3.00 -26.80 1.40
CA ASP A 169 -1.57 -27.04 1.49
C ASP A 169 -1.06 -26.56 2.85
N ASP A 170 -0.56 -27.50 3.65
CA ASP A 170 -0.02 -27.27 5.00
C ASP A 170 1.25 -26.39 5.03
N ALA A 171 1.84 -26.11 3.86
CA ALA A 171 2.96 -25.18 3.75
C ALA A 171 2.58 -23.74 4.08
N TYR A 172 1.29 -23.39 4.03
CA TYR A 172 0.80 -22.03 4.32
C TYR A 172 0.17 -21.94 5.71
N ARG A 173 0.53 -20.88 6.44
CA ARG A 173 -0.22 -20.52 7.66
C ARG A 173 -1.63 -20.11 7.26
N THR A 174 -2.65 -20.62 7.97
CA THR A 174 -4.05 -20.35 7.66
C THR A 174 -4.72 -19.50 8.74
N GLY A 175 -5.51 -18.53 8.30
CA GLY A 175 -6.28 -17.62 9.13
C GLY A 175 -6.04 -16.15 8.79
N LEU A 176 -6.88 -15.29 9.37
CA LEU A 176 -6.80 -13.85 9.17
C LEU A 176 -5.52 -13.27 9.80
N VAL A 177 -5.00 -12.18 9.26
CA VAL A 177 -3.81 -11.47 9.79
C VAL A 177 -3.93 -11.15 11.28
N THR A 178 -5.15 -10.85 11.74
CA THR A 178 -5.45 -10.53 13.13
C THR A 178 -5.15 -11.66 14.12
N LYS A 179 -5.20 -12.92 13.66
CA LYS A 179 -4.85 -14.09 14.47
C LYS A 179 -3.38 -14.06 14.90
N TYR A 180 -2.51 -13.49 14.08
CA TYR A 180 -1.07 -13.52 14.26
C TYR A 180 -0.51 -12.26 14.93
N ILE A 181 -1.31 -11.20 15.08
CA ILE A 181 -0.88 -9.98 15.80
C ILE A 181 -0.51 -10.28 17.26
N PRO A 182 -1.26 -11.10 18.03
CA PRO A 182 -0.88 -11.46 19.39
C PRO A 182 0.39 -12.31 19.49
N GLU A 183 0.87 -12.89 18.39
CA GLU A 183 2.13 -13.65 18.35
C GLU A 183 3.36 -12.74 18.20
N LEU A 184 3.15 -11.44 17.92
CA LEU A 184 4.24 -10.47 17.86
C LEU A 184 4.75 -10.18 19.27
N GLU A 185 6.06 -10.24 19.42
CA GLU A 185 6.76 -9.98 20.69
C GLU A 185 7.71 -8.78 20.48
N PRO A 186 7.19 -7.54 20.44
CA PRO A 186 8.04 -6.36 20.37
C PRO A 186 8.78 -6.17 21.71
N ASP A 187 10.07 -5.82 21.64
CA ASP A 187 10.89 -5.61 22.85
C ASP A 187 10.36 -4.47 23.71
N ASN A 188 9.85 -3.41 23.06
CA ASN A 188 9.21 -2.28 23.74
C ASN A 188 8.02 -1.72 22.95
N ILE A 189 6.82 -2.11 23.33
CA ILE A 189 5.58 -1.69 22.67
C ILE A 189 5.39 -0.16 22.63
N HIS A 190 5.95 0.58 23.60
CA HIS A 190 5.85 2.04 23.67
C HIS A 190 6.80 2.75 22.69
N GLU A 191 7.82 2.05 22.19
CA GLU A 191 8.76 2.54 21.17
C GLU A 191 8.54 1.83 19.82
N THR A 192 7.37 1.21 19.63
CA THR A 192 6.98 0.51 18.42
C THR A 192 6.03 1.38 17.59
N ALA A 193 6.22 1.40 16.29
CA ALA A 193 5.30 2.00 15.33
C ALA A 193 4.59 0.89 14.54
N ALA A 194 3.36 1.13 14.08
CA ALA A 194 2.65 0.17 13.24
C ALA A 194 2.05 0.84 12.00
N ILE A 195 2.03 0.10 10.89
CA ILE A 195 1.33 0.46 9.65
C ILE A 195 0.31 -0.63 9.36
N VAL A 196 -0.95 -0.25 9.14
CA VAL A 196 -2.04 -1.19 8.84
C VAL A 196 -2.73 -0.76 7.55
N VAL A 197 -2.69 -1.61 6.51
CA VAL A 197 -3.27 -1.31 5.20
C VAL A 197 -4.01 -2.52 4.62
N GLY A 198 -5.24 -2.32 4.19
CA GLY A 198 -6.05 -3.38 3.58
C GLY A 198 -7.53 -3.06 3.62
N PRO A 199 -8.41 -4.06 3.45
CA PRO A 199 -9.85 -3.86 3.54
C PRO A 199 -10.26 -3.19 4.86
N PRO A 200 -11.23 -2.25 4.87
CA PRO A 200 -11.61 -1.49 6.07
C PRO A 200 -11.90 -2.37 7.28
N ILE A 201 -12.59 -3.50 7.08
CA ILE A 201 -12.91 -4.44 8.16
C ILE A 201 -11.64 -5.09 8.74
N MET A 202 -10.67 -5.43 7.90
CA MET A 202 -9.38 -5.97 8.34
C MET A 202 -8.61 -4.93 9.16
N MET A 203 -8.52 -3.70 8.66
CA MET A 203 -7.82 -2.60 9.34
C MET A 203 -8.44 -2.35 10.73
N LYS A 204 -9.78 -2.31 10.82
CA LYS A 204 -10.48 -2.12 12.09
C LYS A 204 -10.11 -3.19 13.13
N PHE A 205 -10.10 -4.45 12.74
CA PHE A 205 -9.75 -5.53 13.67
C PHE A 205 -8.25 -5.60 13.96
N ALA A 206 -7.40 -5.37 12.96
CA ALA A 206 -5.94 -5.35 13.17
C ALA A 206 -5.53 -4.24 14.15
N VAL A 207 -6.08 -3.04 13.99
CA VAL A 207 -5.85 -1.94 14.94
C VAL A 207 -6.35 -2.31 16.33
N ALA A 208 -7.52 -2.93 16.44
CA ALA A 208 -8.05 -3.36 17.75
C ALA A 208 -7.10 -4.34 18.46
N GLU A 209 -6.49 -5.29 17.74
CA GLU A 209 -5.51 -6.20 18.32
C GLU A 209 -4.21 -5.47 18.72
N LEU A 210 -3.71 -4.54 17.92
CA LEU A 210 -2.53 -3.73 18.26
C LEU A 210 -2.76 -2.88 19.53
N LEU A 211 -3.96 -2.29 19.66
CA LEU A 211 -4.34 -1.56 20.87
C LEU A 211 -4.43 -2.47 22.10
N LYS A 212 -4.89 -3.73 21.96
CA LYS A 212 -4.89 -4.73 23.05
C LYS A 212 -3.47 -5.13 23.47
N LEU A 213 -2.49 -5.12 22.54
CA LEU A 213 -1.08 -5.32 22.87
C LEU A 213 -0.48 -4.15 23.66
N GLY A 214 -1.19 -3.03 23.79
CA GLY A 214 -0.75 -1.85 24.53
C GLY A 214 -0.20 -0.70 23.68
N MET A 215 -0.29 -0.78 22.36
CA MET A 215 0.02 0.36 21.48
C MET A 215 -0.96 1.50 21.73
N LYS A 216 -0.50 2.73 21.50
CA LYS A 216 -1.35 3.92 21.49
C LYS A 216 -1.79 4.23 20.06
N GLU A 217 -2.88 4.95 19.89
CA GLU A 217 -3.40 5.36 18.58
C GLU A 217 -2.38 6.17 17.77
N GLU A 218 -1.55 6.98 18.44
CA GLU A 218 -0.52 7.83 17.84
C GLU A 218 0.68 7.03 17.29
N GLN A 219 0.76 5.73 17.61
CA GLN A 219 1.80 4.83 17.13
C GLN A 219 1.38 4.05 15.88
N ILE A 220 0.12 4.19 15.44
CA ILE A 220 -0.47 3.39 14.36
C ILE A 220 -0.79 4.31 13.17
N TRP A 221 -0.35 3.93 11.99
CA TRP A 221 -0.66 4.59 10.72
C TRP A 221 -1.53 3.68 9.86
N ILE A 222 -2.49 4.28 9.17
CA ILE A 222 -3.40 3.59 8.26
C ILE A 222 -3.41 4.30 6.91
N SER A 223 -3.72 3.57 5.85
CA SER A 223 -3.98 4.17 4.54
C SER A 223 -5.47 4.02 4.20
N GLN A 224 -6.12 5.15 3.95
CA GLN A 224 -7.54 5.20 3.62
C GLN A 224 -7.75 5.24 2.10
N GLU A 225 -8.66 4.41 1.62
CA GLU A 225 -9.06 4.39 0.22
C GLU A 225 -10.44 5.03 0.02
N ARG A 226 -10.55 5.89 -0.99
CA ARG A 226 -11.81 6.52 -1.40
C ARG A 226 -11.85 6.67 -2.91
N LYS A 227 -13.06 6.80 -3.45
CA LYS A 227 -13.23 7.22 -4.83
C LYS A 227 -12.65 8.62 -5.00
N MET A 228 -11.66 8.76 -5.83
CA MET A 228 -11.00 10.02 -6.14
C MET A 228 -11.27 10.41 -7.59
N CYS A 229 -11.24 11.70 -7.88
CA CYS A 229 -11.41 12.24 -9.22
C CYS A 229 -10.40 13.34 -9.52
N CYS A 230 -10.20 14.33 -8.63
CA CYS A 230 -9.26 15.40 -8.90
C CYS A 230 -7.84 15.15 -8.36
N GLY A 231 -7.69 14.42 -7.27
CA GLY A 231 -6.41 14.22 -6.58
C GLY A 231 -5.91 15.43 -5.77
N LEU A 232 -6.63 16.56 -5.78
CA LEU A 232 -6.17 17.90 -5.36
C LEU A 232 -7.08 18.58 -4.33
N GLY A 233 -7.95 17.83 -3.65
CA GLY A 233 -8.83 18.37 -2.61
C GLY A 233 -9.90 19.37 -3.11
N LYS A 234 -10.28 19.34 -4.40
CA LYS A 234 -11.18 20.36 -4.98
C LYS A 234 -12.59 19.86 -5.29
N CYS A 235 -12.74 18.62 -5.77
CA CYS A 235 -14.03 18.13 -6.27
C CYS A 235 -14.96 17.56 -5.20
N GLY A 236 -14.46 17.24 -4.01
CA GLY A 236 -15.25 16.71 -2.90
C GLY A 236 -15.54 15.22 -2.95
N HIS A 237 -15.20 14.47 -4.02
CA HIS A 237 -15.51 13.03 -4.13
C HIS A 237 -14.89 12.17 -3.04
N CYS A 238 -13.69 12.51 -2.60
CA CYS A 238 -12.96 11.78 -1.55
C CYS A 238 -13.14 12.40 -0.16
N ARG A 239 -14.01 13.42 -0.03
CA ARG A 239 -14.21 14.11 1.25
C ARG A 239 -14.94 13.23 2.25
N MET A 240 -14.41 13.16 3.44
CA MET A 240 -15.01 12.54 4.62
C MET A 240 -14.99 13.56 5.76
N ASN A 241 -16.17 13.94 6.26
CA ASN A 241 -16.26 15.06 7.20
C ASN A 241 -15.59 16.33 6.59
N ASP A 242 -14.58 16.87 7.24
CA ASP A 242 -13.82 18.04 6.76
C ASP A 242 -12.46 17.65 6.14
N THR A 243 -12.21 16.35 5.89
CA THR A 243 -10.93 15.82 5.40
C THR A 243 -11.07 15.38 3.94
N TYR A 244 -10.12 15.79 3.10
CA TYR A 244 -9.99 15.32 1.72
C TYR A 244 -8.91 14.22 1.65
N ILE A 245 -9.31 12.97 1.47
CA ILE A 245 -8.38 11.83 1.48
C ILE A 245 -7.25 12.00 0.45
N CYS A 246 -7.51 12.61 -0.70
CA CYS A 246 -6.50 12.83 -1.73
C CYS A 246 -5.49 13.95 -1.43
N LEU A 247 -5.79 14.85 -0.48
CA LEU A 247 -4.96 16.01 -0.13
C LEU A 247 -4.32 15.84 1.25
N ASP A 248 -5.16 15.51 2.26
CA ASP A 248 -4.76 15.39 3.66
C ASP A 248 -4.17 14.00 3.98
N GLY A 249 -4.47 13.00 3.13
CA GLY A 249 -4.02 11.61 3.21
C GLY A 249 -3.31 11.16 1.92
N PRO A 250 -3.41 9.89 1.53
CA PRO A 250 -4.24 8.82 2.10
C PRO A 250 -3.74 8.23 3.43
N VAL A 251 -2.51 8.53 3.83
CA VAL A 251 -1.89 8.01 5.05
C VAL A 251 -2.21 8.92 6.23
N PHE A 252 -2.75 8.33 7.29
CA PHE A 252 -3.13 9.04 8.52
C PHE A 252 -2.61 8.32 9.75
N CYS A 253 -2.21 9.08 10.78
CA CYS A 253 -2.12 8.55 12.12
C CYS A 253 -3.52 8.10 12.57
N TYR A 254 -3.63 6.94 13.23
CA TYR A 254 -4.93 6.38 13.57
C TYR A 254 -5.75 7.25 14.53
N SER A 255 -5.11 8.01 15.40
CA SER A 255 -5.78 8.99 16.28
C SER A 255 -6.64 9.99 15.50
N GLU A 256 -6.24 10.33 14.27
CA GLU A 256 -7.00 11.18 13.35
C GLU A 256 -7.84 10.35 12.36
N GLY A 257 -7.23 9.31 11.80
CA GLY A 257 -7.81 8.48 10.74
C GLY A 257 -9.00 7.62 11.19
N LYS A 258 -9.14 7.33 12.50
CA LYS A 258 -10.28 6.56 13.04
C LYS A 258 -11.65 7.21 12.79
N LYS A 259 -11.69 8.52 12.56
CA LYS A 259 -12.92 9.27 12.23
C LYS A 259 -13.31 9.13 10.75
N LEU A 260 -12.45 8.51 9.94
CA LEU A 260 -12.59 8.35 8.51
C LEU A 260 -12.99 6.92 8.10
N PHE A 261 -13.38 6.09 9.05
CA PHE A 261 -14.05 4.81 8.77
C PHE A 261 -15.55 5.04 8.67
N ASP A 262 -16.19 4.47 7.63
CA ASP A 262 -17.65 4.40 7.48
C ASP A 262 -18.27 3.36 8.41
#